data_27b0bc32df1f6ef37e80d93d0f0001c1
#
_entry.id   27b0bc32df1f6ef37e80d93d0f0001c1
#
_cell.length_a   1.000
_cell.length_b   1.000
_cell.length_c   1.000
_cell.angle_alpha   90.00
_cell.angle_beta   90.00
_cell.angle_gamma   90.00
#
_symmetry.space_group_name_H-M   'P 1'
#
loop_
_entity.id
_entity.type
_entity.pdbx_description
1 polymer ?
#
loop_
_entity_poly.entity_id
_entity_poly.type
_entity_poly.pdbx_seq_one_letter_code
_entity_poly.pdbx_strand_id
1 'polypeptide(L)'
;MLDSNGSFDNPFFRDKKIVKIDCKWKDQEYSKDNFGFTHAEYVCSFILKENPEAEIVLVPIVRKNKKSTVLDMIEGIELLIEEQVDIINMSMGDE
;
A
#
# COMPACT_ATOMS: atom_id res chain seq x y z
N MET A 1 3.44 2.70 -4.28
CA MET A 1 2.44 1.63 -4.35
C MET A 1 1.09 2.16 -3.87
N LEU A 2 0.06 1.96 -4.66
CA LEU A 2 -1.31 2.31 -4.28
C LEU A 2 -2.04 1.02 -3.90
N ASP A 3 -2.54 0.94 -2.68
CA ASP A 3 -3.17 -0.29 -2.20
C ASP A 3 -3.98 0.00 -0.93
N SER A 4 -4.42 -1.04 -0.26
CA SER A 4 -5.04 -0.91 1.05
C SER A 4 -3.99 -0.56 2.10
N ASN A 5 -4.44 -0.26 3.30
CA ASN A 5 -3.53 -0.01 4.40
C ASN A 5 -3.11 -1.32 5.07
N GLY A 6 -2.15 -1.24 5.96
CA GLY A 6 -1.69 -2.35 6.77
C GLY A 6 -0.76 -1.84 7.85
N SER A 7 -0.60 -2.61 8.90
CA SER A 7 0.27 -2.24 10.02
C SER A 7 1.73 -2.61 9.78
N PHE A 8 1.98 -3.62 8.96
CA PHE A 8 3.32 -4.14 8.66
C PHE A 8 4.09 -4.57 9.90
N ASP A 9 3.38 -5.04 10.93
CA ASP A 9 4.01 -5.51 12.17
C ASP A 9 4.48 -6.96 12.11
N ASN A 10 4.21 -7.67 11.02
CA ASN A 10 4.74 -9.02 10.88
C ASN A 10 6.27 -8.98 10.87
N PRO A 11 6.96 -9.90 11.55
CA PRO A 11 8.43 -9.91 11.60
C PRO A 11 9.12 -9.92 10.24
N PHE A 12 8.44 -10.40 9.18
CA PHE A 12 8.98 -10.36 7.82
C PHE A 12 9.36 -8.94 7.40
N PHE A 13 8.62 -7.93 7.85
CA PHE A 13 8.84 -6.54 7.43
C PHE A 13 9.82 -5.79 8.34
N ARG A 14 10.35 -6.43 9.36
CA ARG A 14 11.14 -5.75 10.40
C ARG A 14 12.36 -5.00 9.85
N ASP A 15 13.05 -5.59 8.89
CA ASP A 15 14.25 -5.02 8.30
C ASP A 15 14.00 -4.46 6.90
N LYS A 16 12.75 -4.26 6.52
CA LYS A 16 12.38 -3.77 5.21
C LYS A 16 12.08 -2.28 5.26
N LYS A 17 12.34 -1.60 4.15
CA LYS A 17 12.12 -0.15 4.03
C LYS A 17 10.73 0.10 3.45
N ILE A 18 9.78 0.39 4.33
CA ILE A 18 8.39 0.67 3.96
C ILE A 18 8.02 2.01 4.56
N VAL A 19 7.66 2.95 3.70
CA VAL A 19 7.22 4.28 4.10
C VAL A 19 5.75 4.42 3.72
N LYS A 20 4.91 4.79 4.67
CA LYS A 20 3.51 5.08 4.42
C LYS A 20 3.29 6.57 4.36
N ILE A 21 2.61 7.02 3.32
CA ILE A 21 2.20 8.42 3.19
C ILE A 21 0.75 8.51 3.58
N ASP A 22 0.47 9.31 4.61
CA ASP A 22 -0.90 9.48 5.08
C ASP A 22 -1.73 10.24 4.06
N CYS A 23 -2.88 9.67 3.74
CA CYS A 23 -3.87 10.36 2.92
C CYS A 23 -4.77 11.21 3.80
N LYS A 24 -5.59 12.05 3.14
CA LYS A 24 -6.51 12.95 3.83
C LYS A 24 -7.59 12.21 4.62
N TRP A 25 -7.83 10.94 4.30
CA TRP A 25 -8.92 10.18 4.91
C TRP A 25 -8.46 9.56 6.21
N LYS A 26 -9.18 9.86 7.27
CA LYS A 26 -8.89 9.32 8.59
C LYS A 26 -9.65 8.03 8.88
N ASP A 27 -10.52 7.64 7.97
CA ASP A 27 -11.40 6.49 8.16
C ASP A 27 -10.92 5.24 7.40
N GLN A 28 -9.64 5.16 7.14
CA GLN A 28 -9.09 4.00 6.47
C GLN A 28 -9.12 2.80 7.41
N GLU A 29 -9.78 1.76 6.96
CA GLU A 29 -9.75 0.49 7.64
C GLU A 29 -9.17 -0.57 6.71
N TYR A 30 -8.64 -1.60 7.29
CA TYR A 30 -8.17 -2.74 6.54
C TYR A 30 -8.53 -4.01 7.29
N SER A 31 -8.84 -5.07 6.54
CA SER A 31 -9.11 -6.37 7.12
C SER A 31 -7.96 -7.31 6.82
N LYS A 32 -7.54 -8.02 7.84
CA LYS A 32 -6.54 -9.06 7.70
C LYS A 32 -7.23 -10.36 7.31
N ASP A 33 -6.54 -11.18 6.55
CA ASP A 33 -7.03 -12.50 6.21
C ASP A 33 -6.79 -13.48 7.36
N ASN A 34 -7.03 -14.76 7.10
CA ASN A 34 -6.85 -15.82 8.12
C ASN A 34 -5.41 -15.98 8.58
N PHE A 35 -4.45 -15.46 7.83
CA PHE A 35 -3.02 -15.51 8.17
C PHE A 35 -2.52 -14.23 8.80
N GLY A 36 -3.39 -13.26 9.01
CA GLY A 36 -3.03 -12.00 9.64
C GLY A 36 -2.42 -10.96 8.72
N PHE A 37 -2.59 -11.09 7.41
CA PHE A 37 -2.07 -10.14 6.43
C PHE A 37 -3.20 -9.34 5.79
N THR A 38 -2.92 -8.08 5.47
CA THR A 38 -3.78 -7.30 4.59
C THR A 38 -3.34 -7.51 3.15
N HIS A 39 -4.18 -7.07 2.20
CA HIS A 39 -3.84 -7.16 0.79
C HIS A 39 -2.52 -6.43 0.49
N ALA A 40 -2.35 -5.22 1.02
CA ALA A 40 -1.12 -4.46 0.81
C ALA A 40 0.10 -5.20 1.33
N GLU A 41 -0.02 -5.84 2.50
CA GLU A 41 1.07 -6.60 3.08
C GLU A 41 1.45 -7.80 2.20
N TYR A 42 0.47 -8.48 1.59
CA TYR A 42 0.75 -9.55 0.65
C TYR A 42 1.51 -9.04 -0.57
N VAL A 43 1.05 -7.97 -1.18
CA VAL A 43 1.69 -7.42 -2.37
C VAL A 43 3.12 -6.99 -2.04
N CYS A 44 3.31 -6.32 -0.92
CA CYS A 44 4.65 -5.94 -0.47
C CYS A 44 5.54 -7.16 -0.23
N SER A 45 5.00 -8.22 0.35
CA SER A 45 5.79 -9.43 0.62
C SER A 45 6.28 -10.07 -0.68
N PHE A 46 5.45 -10.10 -1.72
CA PHE A 46 5.87 -10.63 -3.02
C PHE A 46 6.97 -9.79 -3.64
N ILE A 47 6.82 -8.47 -3.61
CA ILE A 47 7.83 -7.56 -4.16
C ILE A 47 9.16 -7.74 -3.41
N LEU A 48 9.11 -7.76 -2.10
CA LEU A 48 10.31 -7.84 -1.26
C LEU A 48 10.96 -9.22 -1.29
N LYS A 49 10.18 -10.25 -1.58
CA LYS A 49 10.72 -11.59 -1.76
C LYS A 49 11.60 -11.67 -3.01
N GLU A 50 11.16 -11.02 -4.09
CA GLU A 50 11.92 -10.97 -5.34
C GLU A 50 13.07 -9.96 -5.29
N ASN A 51 12.88 -8.86 -4.57
CA ASN A 51 13.89 -7.81 -4.43
C ASN A 51 13.92 -7.32 -2.99
N PRO A 52 14.69 -7.99 -2.12
CA PRO A 52 14.71 -7.64 -0.69
C PRO A 52 15.22 -6.23 -0.37
N GLU A 53 15.92 -5.60 -1.29
CA GLU A 53 16.47 -4.27 -1.07
C GLU A 53 15.58 -3.16 -1.60
N ALA A 54 14.42 -3.49 -2.17
CA ALA A 54 13.49 -2.49 -2.66
C ALA A 54 12.98 -1.62 -1.51
N GLU A 55 12.81 -0.34 -1.80
CA GLU A 55 12.13 0.57 -0.88
C GLU A 55 10.69 0.73 -1.37
N ILE A 56 9.74 0.54 -0.48
CA ILE A 56 8.33 0.65 -0.82
C ILE A 56 7.75 1.90 -0.21
N VAL A 57 7.15 2.73 -1.06
CA VAL A 57 6.37 3.89 -0.62
C VAL A 57 4.91 3.53 -0.83
N LEU A 58 4.17 3.41 0.25
CA LEU A 58 2.77 3.02 0.23
C LEU A 58 1.87 4.22 0.45
N VAL A 59 0.95 4.45 -0.47
CA VAL A 59 -0.13 5.39 -0.28
C VAL A 59 -1.42 4.57 -0.16
N PRO A 60 -1.98 4.45 1.05
CA PRO A 60 -3.23 3.69 1.22
C PRO A 60 -4.39 4.53 0.70
N ILE A 61 -5.13 3.99 -0.26
CA ILE A 61 -6.24 4.69 -0.91
C ILE A 61 -7.57 3.95 -0.80
N VAL A 62 -7.57 2.79 -0.16
CA VAL A 62 -8.81 2.02 0.02
C VAL A 62 -9.49 2.51 1.30
N ARG A 63 -10.71 3.01 1.15
CA ARG A 63 -11.49 3.53 2.26
C ARG A 63 -12.13 2.41 3.08
N LYS A 64 -12.73 2.78 4.19
CA LYS A 64 -13.38 1.87 5.13
C LYS A 64 -14.37 0.92 4.46
N ASN A 65 -15.06 1.34 3.41
CA ASN A 65 -16.00 0.51 2.68
C ASN A 65 -15.34 -0.38 1.61
N LYS A 66 -14.02 -0.49 1.65
CA LYS A 66 -13.20 -1.25 0.70
C LYS A 66 -13.28 -0.73 -0.73
N LYS A 67 -13.59 0.54 -0.89
CA LYS A 67 -13.69 1.19 -2.19
C LYS A 67 -12.68 2.32 -2.28
N SER A 68 -12.28 2.62 -3.51
CA SER A 68 -11.53 3.82 -3.81
C SER A 68 -12.14 4.49 -5.03
N THR A 69 -11.97 5.79 -5.13
CA THR A 69 -12.48 6.55 -6.28
C THR A 69 -11.34 6.84 -7.24
N VAL A 70 -11.70 7.25 -8.46
CA VAL A 70 -10.71 7.70 -9.43
C VAL A 70 -9.93 8.90 -8.90
N LEU A 71 -10.62 9.81 -8.19
CA LEU A 71 -9.94 10.95 -7.58
C LEU A 71 -8.91 10.52 -6.54
N ASP A 72 -9.23 9.49 -5.74
CA ASP A 72 -8.31 8.94 -4.75
C ASP A 72 -7.06 8.40 -5.44
N MET A 73 -7.24 7.71 -6.56
CA MET A 73 -6.11 7.17 -7.32
C MET A 73 -5.23 8.28 -7.90
N ILE A 74 -5.84 9.31 -8.46
CA ILE A 74 -5.11 10.44 -9.02
C ILE A 74 -4.30 11.13 -7.93
N GLU A 75 -4.89 11.37 -6.79
CA GLU A 75 -4.21 11.99 -5.66
C GLU A 75 -3.05 11.14 -5.18
N GLY A 76 -3.26 9.82 -5.09
CA GLY A 76 -2.20 8.89 -4.71
C GLY A 76 -1.05 8.89 -5.70
N ILE A 77 -1.34 8.91 -6.99
CA ILE A 77 -0.31 8.95 -8.02
C ILE A 77 0.49 10.26 -7.91
N GLU A 78 -0.16 11.38 -7.69
CA GLU A 78 0.52 12.65 -7.52
C GLU A 78 1.47 12.63 -6.33
N LEU A 79 1.05 12.05 -5.21
CA LEU A 79 1.90 11.92 -4.03
C LEU A 79 3.12 11.06 -4.32
N LEU A 80 2.96 9.97 -5.06
CA LEU A 80 4.08 9.11 -5.41
C LEU A 80 5.04 9.79 -6.39
N ILE A 81 4.52 10.60 -7.29
CA ILE A 81 5.38 11.38 -8.19
C ILE A 81 6.21 12.37 -7.40
N GLU A 82 5.62 13.02 -6.40
CA GLU A 82 6.36 13.93 -5.52
C GLU A 82 7.48 13.23 -4.75
N GLU A 83 7.26 11.96 -4.42
CA GLU A 83 8.27 11.14 -3.73
C GLU A 83 9.33 10.60 -4.69
N GLN A 84 9.20 10.86 -5.98
CA GLN A 84 10.18 10.48 -7.00
C GLN A 84 10.42 8.97 -7.07
N VAL A 85 9.34 8.19 -6.96
CA VAL A 85 9.43 6.74 -7.05
C VAL A 85 9.74 6.32 -8.50
N ASP A 86 10.40 5.19 -8.65
CA ASP A 86 10.79 4.67 -9.97
C ASP A 86 9.63 3.96 -10.66
N ILE A 87 8.82 3.21 -9.91
CA ILE A 87 7.74 2.40 -10.43
C ILE A 87 6.53 2.56 -9.53
N ILE A 88 5.36 2.73 -10.12
CA ILE A 88 4.10 2.77 -9.38
C ILE A 88 3.36 1.45 -9.61
N ASN A 89 3.12 0.72 -8.53
CA ASN A 89 2.34 -0.50 -8.56
C ASN A 89 0.92 -0.21 -8.09
N MET A 90 -0.05 -0.57 -8.91
CA MET A 90 -1.47 -0.44 -8.59
C MET A 90 -2.09 -1.82 -8.71
N SER A 91 -2.21 -2.52 -7.58
CA SER A 91 -2.77 -3.87 -7.55
C SER A 91 -4.26 -3.83 -7.29
N MET A 92 -4.94 -2.90 -7.93
CA MET A 92 -6.38 -2.71 -7.80
C MET A 92 -7.02 -2.92 -9.15
N GLY A 93 -8.04 -3.75 -9.17
CA GLY A 93 -8.81 -4.00 -10.35
C GLY A 93 -10.18 -3.31 -10.27
N ASP A 94 -10.71 -3.00 -11.41
CA ASP A 94 -12.08 -2.57 -11.55
C ASP A 94 -12.89 -3.75 -12.06
N GLU A 95 -13.96 -4.04 -11.36
CA GLU A 95 -14.84 -5.14 -11.74
C GLU A 95 -16.11 -4.65 -12.40
#